data_dc9cc37877cb1fabb20de9bfe4a00827
#
_entry.id   dc9cc37877cb1fabb20de9bfe4a00827
#
_cell.length_a   1.000
_cell.length_b   1.000
_cell.length_c   1.000
_cell.angle_alpha   90.00
_cell.angle_beta   90.00
_cell.angle_gamma   90.00
#
_symmetry.space_group_name_H-M   'P 1'
#
loop_
_entity.id
_entity.type
_entity.pdbx_description
1 polymer ?
#
loop_
_entity_poly.entity_id
_entity_poly.type
_entity_poly.pdbx_seq_one_letter_code
_entity_poly.pdbx_strand_id
1 'polypeptide(L)'
;MVTLEIDESLFQPLFKEGRMGAPNASIRRLVAMSVLKEGFGCSDEELMEKRDYDLLTRKALGLIKMEDTCTSLDTYYLFRRRICDYADETGENLMERCFERLTAFQSSKFKIQGKAVRMDSELIGSNIAWYPRYELIHKTFPQEMPQYMGLLNPSLKKRVQPWMEEDAKQTVYRSNAERMQEHLTELGGVIYRVLVRVKAQEGLLKRVFEEQYEVEHGVVTHRDKKTVSADSVQNPNDPDAEYRRKGNQQVKGYSVNVTETTDEEGKPSLVTAVQVLGATAPDSGFYEEAVAKSESVTCNSVEKVYSDGAYQSAENRNLPCDGVFTGMQNCASRFQIWQEAEGVAKVTDTEKGIVYEAERTASGSLRIPNIDTGSRSRWRYFSPGHLTSSMRHPNFRTCPNPLGKGVVWLYGCRSETWFWYSNPCCWACTP
;
A
#
# COMPACT_ATOMS: atom_id res chain seq x y z
N MET A 1 8.86 -25.04 7.16
CA MET A 1 7.68 -25.86 6.82
C MET A 1 6.68 -25.18 5.90
N VAL A 2 6.78 -23.88 5.70
CA VAL A 2 5.98 -23.13 4.71
C VAL A 2 6.18 -23.67 3.28
N THR A 3 7.39 -24.12 2.96
CA THR A 3 7.74 -24.67 1.64
C THR A 3 6.89 -25.86 1.19
N LEU A 4 6.38 -26.67 2.13
CA LEU A 4 5.58 -27.86 1.79
C LEU A 4 4.13 -27.51 1.41
N GLU A 5 3.67 -26.34 1.80
CA GLU A 5 2.29 -25.88 1.59
C GLU A 5 2.15 -24.98 0.35
N ILE A 6 3.26 -24.60 -0.30
CA ILE A 6 3.26 -23.81 -1.53
C ILE A 6 2.80 -24.66 -2.71
N ASP A 7 1.75 -24.23 -3.37
CA ASP A 7 1.24 -24.85 -4.59
C ASP A 7 2.04 -24.39 -5.81
N GLU A 8 2.95 -25.23 -6.29
CA GLU A 8 3.79 -24.93 -7.45
C GLU A 8 3.00 -24.78 -8.75
N SER A 9 1.78 -25.34 -8.83
CA SER A 9 0.95 -25.25 -10.03
C SER A 9 0.53 -23.84 -10.38
N LEU A 10 0.45 -22.93 -9.38
CA LEU A 10 0.16 -21.52 -9.58
C LEU A 10 1.18 -20.83 -10.50
N PHE A 11 2.42 -21.26 -10.42
CA PHE A 11 3.54 -20.63 -11.12
C PHE A 11 3.87 -21.34 -12.46
N GLN A 12 3.07 -22.34 -12.85
CA GLN A 12 3.27 -23.04 -14.11
C GLN A 12 3.33 -22.12 -15.33
N PRO A 13 2.52 -21.05 -15.43
CA PRO A 13 2.60 -20.12 -16.55
C PRO A 13 3.96 -19.44 -16.75
N LEU A 14 4.80 -19.35 -15.71
CA LEU A 14 6.13 -18.75 -15.79
C LEU A 14 7.15 -19.63 -16.51
N PHE A 15 6.82 -20.90 -16.78
CA PHE A 15 7.77 -21.86 -17.30
C PHE A 15 7.28 -22.44 -18.62
N LYS A 16 8.19 -22.58 -19.57
CA LYS A 16 7.89 -23.21 -20.86
C LYS A 16 7.65 -24.72 -20.66
N GLU A 17 6.60 -25.23 -21.23
CA GLU A 17 6.37 -26.65 -21.39
C GLU A 17 7.37 -27.21 -22.43
N GLY A 18 8.37 -27.95 -21.99
CA GLY A 18 9.33 -28.57 -22.86
C GLY A 18 10.30 -29.46 -22.14
N ARG A 19 10.64 -30.61 -22.75
CA ARG A 19 11.59 -31.57 -22.18
C ARG A 19 13.07 -31.25 -22.50
N MET A 20 13.34 -30.21 -23.27
CA MET A 20 14.70 -29.86 -23.66
C MET A 20 15.23 -28.71 -22.80
N GLY A 21 16.36 -28.93 -22.14
CA GLY A 21 17.04 -27.96 -21.28
C GLY A 21 17.32 -28.48 -19.87
N ALA A 22 17.92 -27.62 -19.04
CA ALA A 22 18.09 -27.92 -17.62
C ALA A 22 16.72 -27.99 -16.91
N PRO A 23 16.57 -28.87 -15.90
CA PRO A 23 15.34 -28.94 -15.13
C PRO A 23 15.04 -27.61 -14.45
N ASN A 24 13.75 -27.27 -14.35
CA ASN A 24 13.31 -26.05 -13.68
C ASN A 24 13.76 -26.06 -12.21
N ALA A 25 14.16 -24.91 -11.72
CA ALA A 25 14.42 -24.73 -10.29
C ALA A 25 13.13 -24.96 -9.50
N SER A 26 13.25 -25.48 -8.27
CA SER A 26 12.09 -25.67 -7.39
C SER A 26 11.45 -24.33 -7.04
N ILE A 27 10.22 -24.15 -7.46
CA ILE A 27 9.42 -22.94 -7.21
C ILE A 27 9.21 -22.75 -5.71
N ARG A 28 8.94 -23.84 -4.97
CA ARG A 28 8.80 -23.81 -3.52
C ARG A 28 10.01 -23.18 -2.83
N ARG A 29 11.21 -23.52 -3.31
CA ARG A 29 12.45 -22.94 -2.77
C ARG A 29 12.57 -21.47 -3.13
N LEU A 30 12.24 -21.08 -4.35
CA LEU A 30 12.32 -19.69 -4.81
C LEU A 30 11.36 -18.79 -4.01
N VAL A 31 10.10 -19.22 -3.82
CA VAL A 31 9.13 -18.50 -2.99
C VAL A 31 9.60 -18.47 -1.52
N ALA A 32 10.08 -19.57 -0.98
CA ALA A 32 10.60 -19.63 0.38
C ALA A 32 11.83 -18.73 0.58
N MET A 33 12.70 -18.63 -0.42
CA MET A 33 13.82 -17.68 -0.41
C MET A 33 13.33 -16.23 -0.29
N SER A 34 12.29 -15.87 -1.05
CA SER A 34 11.69 -14.53 -0.96
C SER A 34 11.12 -14.26 0.44
N VAL A 35 10.39 -15.22 1.01
CA VAL A 35 9.84 -15.10 2.38
C VAL A 35 10.94 -14.98 3.43
N LEU A 36 11.99 -15.79 3.32
CA LEU A 36 13.11 -15.75 4.27
C LEU A 36 13.92 -14.45 4.16
N LYS A 37 14.13 -13.97 2.93
CA LYS A 37 14.81 -12.70 2.69
C LYS A 37 14.12 -11.54 3.43
N GLU A 38 12.84 -11.38 3.19
CA GLU A 38 12.05 -10.32 3.81
C GLU A 38 11.92 -10.53 5.33
N GLY A 39 11.71 -11.78 5.77
CA GLY A 39 11.62 -12.12 7.19
C GLY A 39 12.90 -11.87 7.99
N PHE A 40 14.07 -11.99 7.34
CA PHE A 40 15.36 -11.67 7.95
C PHE A 40 15.79 -10.21 7.72
N GLY A 41 15.15 -9.49 6.82
CA GLY A 41 15.57 -8.15 6.39
C GLY A 41 16.97 -8.12 5.79
N CYS A 42 17.37 -9.18 5.07
CA CYS A 42 18.72 -9.34 4.55
C CYS A 42 18.80 -8.96 3.05
N SER A 43 20.02 -8.64 2.59
CA SER A 43 20.31 -8.45 1.16
C SER A 43 20.21 -9.77 0.38
N ASP A 44 20.22 -9.69 -0.94
CA ASP A 44 20.20 -10.89 -1.78
C ASP A 44 21.49 -11.71 -1.59
N GLU A 45 22.64 -11.07 -1.42
CA GLU A 45 23.93 -11.70 -1.14
C GLU A 45 23.93 -12.38 0.22
N GLU A 46 23.44 -11.70 1.27
CA GLU A 46 23.31 -12.30 2.61
C GLU A 46 22.34 -13.48 2.63
N LEU A 47 21.28 -13.45 1.83
CA LEU A 47 20.40 -14.59 1.67
C LEU A 47 21.14 -15.79 1.07
N MET A 48 21.97 -15.58 0.05
CA MET A 48 22.78 -16.63 -0.55
C MET A 48 23.78 -17.20 0.44
N GLU A 49 24.42 -16.37 1.24
CA GLU A 49 25.34 -16.79 2.30
C GLU A 49 24.60 -17.63 3.37
N LYS A 50 23.45 -17.16 3.84
CA LYS A 50 22.60 -17.90 4.77
C LYS A 50 22.12 -19.23 4.18
N ARG A 51 21.74 -19.28 2.92
CA ARG A 51 21.38 -20.50 2.20
C ARG A 51 22.51 -21.55 2.22
N ASP A 52 23.74 -21.10 2.08
CA ASP A 52 24.89 -22.00 1.97
C ASP A 52 25.42 -22.43 3.35
N TYR A 53 25.42 -21.56 4.35
CA TYR A 53 26.12 -21.76 5.62
C TYR A 53 25.22 -21.83 6.86
N ASP A 54 23.96 -21.33 6.81
CA ASP A 54 23.06 -21.40 7.95
C ASP A 54 22.18 -22.67 7.89
N LEU A 55 22.36 -23.55 8.85
CA LEU A 55 21.62 -24.83 8.93
C LEU A 55 20.11 -24.65 9.08
N LEU A 56 19.66 -23.59 9.75
CA LEU A 56 18.21 -23.31 9.89
C LEU A 56 17.61 -22.87 8.56
N THR A 57 18.28 -21.98 7.86
CA THR A 57 17.88 -21.54 6.51
C THR A 57 17.89 -22.70 5.53
N ARG A 58 18.94 -23.53 5.54
CA ARG A 58 19.01 -24.75 4.72
C ARG A 58 17.82 -25.68 4.98
N LYS A 59 17.54 -25.96 6.26
CA LYS A 59 16.40 -26.78 6.67
C LYS A 59 15.05 -26.17 6.24
N ALA A 60 14.89 -24.87 6.37
CA ALA A 60 13.68 -24.16 5.92
C ALA A 60 13.46 -24.28 4.41
N LEU A 61 14.54 -24.29 3.62
CA LEU A 61 14.53 -24.50 2.17
C LEU A 61 14.43 -25.97 1.75
N GLY A 62 14.40 -26.90 2.70
CA GLY A 62 14.38 -28.33 2.43
C GLY A 62 15.72 -28.91 1.95
N LEU A 63 16.84 -28.24 2.28
CA LEU A 63 18.19 -28.69 2.02
C LEU A 63 18.69 -29.45 3.24
N ILE A 64 18.53 -30.78 3.24
CA ILE A 64 18.77 -31.60 4.42
C ILE A 64 20.22 -32.09 4.47
N LYS A 65 20.77 -32.44 3.31
CA LYS A 65 22.15 -32.94 3.19
C LYS A 65 23.10 -31.79 2.87
N MET A 66 24.38 -31.95 3.25
CA MET A 66 25.38 -30.94 2.94
C MET A 66 25.62 -30.78 1.42
N GLU A 67 25.43 -31.84 0.67
CA GLU A 67 25.57 -31.88 -0.79
C GLU A 67 24.36 -31.31 -1.51
N ASP A 68 23.24 -31.06 -0.82
CA ASP A 68 22.05 -30.49 -1.43
C ASP A 68 22.38 -29.07 -1.91
N THR A 69 22.18 -28.84 -3.20
CA THR A 69 22.36 -27.55 -3.83
C THR A 69 21.04 -26.81 -3.99
N CYS A 70 21.10 -25.50 -3.99
CA CYS A 70 19.96 -24.63 -4.26
C CYS A 70 20.22 -23.80 -5.51
N THR A 71 19.24 -23.02 -5.86
CA THR A 71 19.21 -22.13 -7.01
C THR A 71 20.27 -21.03 -6.90
N SER A 72 20.90 -20.65 -8.03
CA SER A 72 21.79 -19.49 -8.10
C SER A 72 21.02 -18.17 -7.94
N LEU A 73 21.77 -17.10 -7.63
CA LEU A 73 21.22 -15.74 -7.56
C LEU A 73 20.59 -15.31 -8.89
N ASP A 74 21.21 -15.62 -10.02
CA ASP A 74 20.68 -15.30 -11.36
C ASP A 74 19.33 -15.97 -11.61
N THR A 75 19.17 -17.23 -11.16
CA THR A 75 17.89 -17.95 -11.29
C THR A 75 16.83 -17.32 -10.38
N TYR A 76 17.22 -16.87 -9.19
CA TYR A 76 16.32 -16.15 -8.29
C TYR A 76 15.87 -14.81 -8.89
N TYR A 77 16.77 -14.04 -9.48
CA TYR A 77 16.42 -12.80 -10.18
C TYR A 77 15.53 -13.06 -11.40
N LEU A 78 15.84 -14.10 -12.17
CA LEU A 78 15.00 -14.49 -13.31
C LEU A 78 13.58 -14.86 -12.87
N PHE A 79 13.43 -15.56 -11.76
CA PHE A 79 12.12 -15.89 -11.19
C PHE A 79 11.35 -14.63 -10.80
N ARG A 80 11.98 -13.70 -10.06
CA ARG A 80 11.34 -12.44 -9.66
C ARG A 80 10.90 -11.63 -10.89
N ARG A 81 11.77 -11.50 -11.89
CA ARG A 81 11.43 -10.79 -13.13
C ARG A 81 10.24 -11.42 -13.84
N ARG A 82 10.20 -12.74 -13.97
CA ARG A 82 9.08 -13.44 -14.61
C ARG A 82 7.75 -13.24 -13.89
N ILE A 83 7.77 -13.14 -12.58
CA ILE A 83 6.57 -12.81 -11.80
C ILE A 83 6.08 -11.40 -12.14
N CYS A 84 6.99 -10.42 -12.20
CA CYS A 84 6.65 -9.05 -12.57
C CYS A 84 6.13 -8.98 -14.01
N ASP A 85 6.87 -9.56 -14.97
CA ASP A 85 6.49 -9.59 -16.39
C ASP A 85 5.07 -10.21 -16.55
N TYR A 86 4.79 -11.31 -15.84
CA TYR A 86 3.48 -11.96 -15.87
C TYR A 86 2.37 -11.06 -15.28
N ALA A 87 2.66 -10.38 -14.17
CA ALA A 87 1.70 -9.46 -13.57
C ALA A 87 1.42 -8.26 -14.50
N ASP A 88 2.43 -7.73 -15.16
CA ASP A 88 2.29 -6.63 -16.13
C ASP A 88 1.48 -7.05 -17.36
N GLU A 89 1.66 -8.29 -17.84
CA GLU A 89 0.95 -8.82 -19.02
C GLU A 89 -0.49 -9.21 -18.72
N THR A 90 -0.76 -9.77 -17.53
CA THR A 90 -2.06 -10.39 -17.23
C THR A 90 -2.89 -9.62 -16.19
N GLY A 91 -2.26 -8.72 -15.44
CA GLY A 91 -2.87 -8.07 -14.28
C GLY A 91 -2.98 -8.99 -13.05
N GLU A 92 -2.37 -10.20 -13.08
CA GLU A 92 -2.49 -11.20 -12.01
C GLU A 92 -1.19 -11.35 -11.23
N ASN A 93 -1.22 -11.09 -9.92
CA ASN A 93 -0.08 -11.26 -9.02
C ASN A 93 -0.02 -12.69 -8.45
N LEU A 94 0.88 -13.52 -8.97
CA LEU A 94 1.02 -14.92 -8.53
C LEU A 94 1.49 -15.06 -7.07
N MET A 95 2.25 -14.11 -6.55
CA MET A 95 2.66 -14.11 -5.14
C MET A 95 1.47 -13.84 -4.22
N GLU A 96 0.60 -12.93 -4.60
CA GLU A 96 -0.65 -12.65 -3.88
C GLU A 96 -1.56 -13.89 -3.87
N ARG A 97 -1.75 -14.52 -5.02
CA ARG A 97 -2.50 -15.79 -5.10
C ARG A 97 -1.91 -16.91 -4.27
N CYS A 98 -0.59 -17.00 -4.22
CA CYS A 98 0.08 -17.95 -3.35
C CYS A 98 -0.19 -17.66 -1.87
N PHE A 99 -0.14 -16.37 -1.48
CA PHE A 99 -0.48 -15.91 -0.14
C PHE A 99 -1.95 -16.25 0.22
N GLU A 100 -2.90 -15.95 -0.65
CA GLU A 100 -4.32 -16.25 -0.44
C GLU A 100 -4.57 -17.75 -0.22
N ARG A 101 -3.97 -18.62 -1.06
CA ARG A 101 -4.08 -20.09 -0.89
C ARG A 101 -3.45 -20.58 0.41
N LEU A 102 -2.28 -20.06 0.78
CA LEU A 102 -1.63 -20.42 2.05
C LEU A 102 -2.49 -19.99 3.23
N THR A 103 -3.06 -18.79 3.20
CA THR A 103 -3.92 -18.29 4.26
C THR A 103 -5.22 -19.06 4.35
N ALA A 104 -5.86 -19.40 3.22
CA ALA A 104 -7.04 -20.23 3.19
C ALA A 104 -6.79 -21.63 3.78
N PHE A 105 -5.65 -22.24 3.45
CA PHE A 105 -5.23 -23.50 4.03
C PHE A 105 -5.04 -23.39 5.55
N GLN A 106 -4.37 -22.34 6.02
CA GLN A 106 -4.16 -22.10 7.46
C GLN A 106 -5.47 -21.78 8.17
N SER A 107 -6.36 -21.01 7.57
CA SER A 107 -7.70 -20.72 8.08
C SER A 107 -8.47 -22.01 8.35
N SER A 108 -8.49 -22.91 7.37
CA SER A 108 -9.10 -24.23 7.52
C SER A 108 -8.44 -25.07 8.61
N LYS A 109 -7.10 -25.13 8.62
CA LYS A 109 -6.31 -25.91 9.58
C LYS A 109 -6.51 -25.49 11.03
N PHE A 110 -6.57 -24.17 11.28
CA PHE A 110 -6.81 -23.61 12.61
C PHE A 110 -8.28 -23.39 12.91
N LYS A 111 -9.18 -23.74 11.98
CA LYS A 111 -10.65 -23.57 12.10
C LYS A 111 -11.03 -22.13 12.40
N ILE A 112 -10.36 -21.17 11.73
CA ILE A 112 -10.64 -19.74 11.88
C ILE A 112 -11.91 -19.42 11.12
N GLN A 113 -12.84 -18.72 11.76
CA GLN A 113 -14.08 -18.32 11.13
C GLN A 113 -13.97 -16.99 10.38
N GLY A 114 -13.10 -16.08 10.84
CA GLY A 114 -12.88 -14.79 10.20
C GLY A 114 -14.09 -13.86 10.22
N LYS A 115 -15.03 -14.07 11.15
CA LYS A 115 -16.22 -13.22 11.27
C LYS A 115 -15.94 -11.81 11.73
N ALA A 116 -14.80 -11.60 12.36
CA ALA A 116 -14.31 -10.30 12.77
C ALA A 116 -12.93 -10.08 12.19
N VAL A 117 -12.73 -8.93 11.56
CA VAL A 117 -11.42 -8.51 11.02
C VAL A 117 -11.06 -7.13 11.52
N ARG A 118 -9.77 -6.87 11.61
CA ARG A 118 -9.24 -5.52 11.82
C ARG A 118 -8.32 -5.14 10.68
N MET A 119 -8.32 -3.86 10.32
CA MET A 119 -7.47 -3.34 9.27
C MET A 119 -6.86 -2.01 9.67
N ASP A 120 -5.63 -1.79 9.22
CA ASP A 120 -4.93 -0.53 9.39
C ASP A 120 -3.97 -0.31 8.22
N SER A 121 -3.73 0.96 7.90
CA SER A 121 -2.84 1.37 6.82
C SER A 121 -1.60 2.06 7.35
N GLU A 122 -0.47 1.80 6.71
CA GLU A 122 0.80 2.45 6.98
C GLU A 122 1.46 2.97 5.71
N LEU A 123 2.14 4.12 5.83
CA LEU A 123 2.94 4.67 4.75
C LEU A 123 4.31 4.01 4.75
N ILE A 124 4.64 3.34 3.65
CA ILE A 124 5.93 2.69 3.45
C ILE A 124 6.72 3.46 2.41
N GLY A 125 7.95 3.87 2.77
CA GLY A 125 8.87 4.50 1.83
C GLY A 125 9.41 3.49 0.83
N SER A 126 9.41 3.85 -0.45
CA SER A 126 10.19 3.14 -1.45
C SER A 126 11.67 3.43 -1.23
N ASN A 127 12.53 2.43 -1.46
CA ASN A 127 13.98 2.57 -1.32
C ASN A 127 14.60 3.27 -2.55
N ILE A 128 14.00 4.38 -2.97
CA ILE A 128 14.41 5.18 -4.13
C ILE A 128 15.20 6.41 -3.70
N ALA A 129 16.15 6.82 -4.54
CA ALA A 129 16.82 8.09 -4.36
C ALA A 129 15.84 9.27 -4.54
N TRP A 130 15.96 10.27 -3.68
CA TRP A 130 15.20 11.50 -3.77
C TRP A 130 15.92 12.47 -4.73
N TYR A 131 15.33 12.66 -5.90
CA TYR A 131 15.91 13.56 -6.90
C TYR A 131 15.30 14.97 -6.79
N PRO A 132 16.14 16.03 -6.92
CA PRO A 132 15.67 17.35 -7.29
C PRO A 132 14.94 17.28 -8.64
N ARG A 133 14.01 18.20 -8.87
CA ARG A 133 13.15 18.22 -10.06
C ARG A 133 13.93 18.06 -11.38
N TYR A 134 15.02 18.81 -11.53
CA TYR A 134 15.85 18.74 -12.74
C TYR A 134 16.48 17.35 -12.92
N GLU A 135 17.04 16.80 -11.86
CA GLU A 135 17.64 15.46 -11.90
C GLU A 135 16.62 14.38 -12.23
N LEU A 136 15.40 14.49 -11.71
CA LEU A 136 14.30 13.57 -12.03
C LEU A 136 14.02 13.58 -13.55
N ILE A 137 13.76 14.76 -14.11
CA ILE A 137 13.42 14.91 -15.54
C ILE A 137 14.60 14.46 -16.40
N HIS A 138 15.81 14.91 -16.03
CA HIS A 138 17.02 14.57 -16.77
C HIS A 138 17.32 13.07 -16.72
N LYS A 139 17.10 12.38 -15.61
CA LYS A 139 17.31 10.92 -15.52
C LYS A 139 16.30 10.14 -16.34
N THR A 140 15.04 10.57 -16.33
CA THR A 140 13.99 9.95 -17.14
C THR A 140 14.33 10.04 -18.64
N PHE A 141 14.92 11.15 -19.07
CA PHE A 141 15.18 11.40 -20.47
C PHE A 141 16.18 10.39 -21.10
N PRO A 142 17.41 10.21 -20.61
CA PRO A 142 18.34 9.21 -21.15
C PRO A 142 17.85 7.76 -21.01
N GLN A 143 17.06 7.45 -19.97
CA GLN A 143 16.50 6.13 -19.75
C GLN A 143 15.50 5.75 -20.84
N GLU A 144 14.65 6.70 -21.26
CA GLU A 144 13.59 6.48 -22.24
C GLU A 144 14.03 6.72 -23.69
N MET A 145 15.07 7.51 -23.90
CA MET A 145 15.52 7.91 -25.25
C MET A 145 15.92 6.75 -26.17
N PRO A 146 16.57 5.65 -25.72
CA PRO A 146 16.98 4.57 -26.60
C PRO A 146 15.86 4.03 -27.50
N GLN A 147 14.66 3.92 -26.99
CA GLN A 147 13.50 3.43 -27.75
C GLN A 147 13.05 4.40 -28.87
N TYR A 148 13.34 5.69 -28.72
CA TYR A 148 12.91 6.74 -29.66
C TYR A 148 13.99 7.08 -30.69
N MET A 149 15.26 6.77 -30.42
CA MET A 149 16.39 7.21 -31.26
C MET A 149 16.27 6.79 -32.73
N GLY A 150 15.68 5.62 -32.98
CA GLY A 150 15.44 5.13 -34.36
C GLY A 150 14.49 6.00 -35.19
N LEU A 151 13.55 6.67 -34.51
CA LEU A 151 12.46 7.46 -35.13
C LEU A 151 12.82 8.94 -35.34
N LEU A 152 13.96 9.39 -34.79
CA LEU A 152 14.39 10.79 -34.85
C LEU A 152 15.14 11.08 -36.13
N ASN A 153 14.93 12.29 -36.66
CA ASN A 153 15.74 12.80 -37.78
C ASN A 153 17.12 13.27 -37.29
N PRO A 154 18.13 13.41 -38.18
CA PRO A 154 19.50 13.77 -37.80
C PRO A 154 19.61 15.10 -37.04
N SER A 155 18.80 16.10 -37.38
CA SER A 155 18.79 17.39 -36.70
C SER A 155 18.36 17.26 -35.26
N LEU A 156 17.31 16.46 -34.98
CA LEU A 156 16.81 16.27 -33.62
C LEU A 156 17.76 15.38 -32.80
N LYS A 157 18.38 14.35 -33.42
CA LYS A 157 19.45 13.54 -32.80
C LYS A 157 20.60 14.42 -32.29
N LYS A 158 21.06 15.36 -33.11
CA LYS A 158 22.12 16.30 -32.73
C LYS A 158 21.72 17.19 -31.53
N ARG A 159 20.44 17.53 -31.39
CA ARG A 159 19.95 18.31 -30.25
C ARG A 159 19.77 17.48 -28.98
N VAL A 160 19.47 16.21 -29.11
CA VAL A 160 19.29 15.26 -27.99
C VAL A 160 20.63 14.86 -27.38
N GLN A 161 21.68 14.70 -28.23
CA GLN A 161 22.98 14.17 -27.83
C GLN A 161 23.58 14.86 -26.58
N PRO A 162 23.66 16.21 -26.50
CA PRO A 162 24.23 16.87 -25.33
C PRO A 162 23.55 16.51 -24.01
N TRP A 163 22.22 16.32 -24.02
CA TRP A 163 21.44 15.96 -22.84
C TRP A 163 21.60 14.49 -22.44
N MET A 164 21.98 13.63 -23.37
CA MET A 164 22.34 12.22 -23.10
C MET A 164 23.71 12.07 -22.42
N GLU A 165 24.59 13.02 -22.63
CA GLU A 165 25.96 13.02 -22.13
C GLU A 165 26.14 13.88 -20.87
N GLU A 166 25.14 14.68 -20.52
CA GLU A 166 25.21 15.61 -19.42
C GLU A 166 25.17 14.89 -18.05
N ASP A 167 26.02 15.38 -17.12
CA ASP A 167 25.89 15.02 -15.70
C ASP A 167 24.95 16.01 -14.97
N ALA A 168 23.70 15.57 -14.79
CA ALA A 168 22.68 16.38 -14.14
C ALA A 168 23.07 16.86 -12.73
N LYS A 169 23.83 16.05 -11.96
CA LYS A 169 24.27 16.44 -10.61
C LYS A 169 25.26 17.60 -10.66
N GLN A 170 26.17 17.57 -11.61
CA GLN A 170 27.10 18.68 -11.79
C GLN A 170 26.39 19.94 -12.27
N THR A 171 25.43 19.81 -13.16
CA THR A 171 24.61 20.93 -13.65
C THR A 171 23.83 21.57 -12.50
N VAL A 172 23.17 20.76 -11.64
CA VAL A 172 22.47 21.27 -10.44
C VAL A 172 23.44 21.97 -9.49
N TYR A 173 24.60 21.39 -9.25
CA TYR A 173 25.60 21.96 -8.33
C TYR A 173 26.18 23.31 -8.81
N ARG A 174 26.37 23.46 -10.12
CA ARG A 174 27.00 24.64 -10.73
C ARG A 174 26.02 25.75 -11.11
N SER A 175 24.71 25.50 -11.08
CA SER A 175 23.71 26.45 -11.55
C SER A 175 23.05 27.20 -10.40
N ASN A 176 22.86 28.51 -10.57
CA ASN A 176 21.96 29.28 -9.72
C ASN A 176 20.50 29.02 -10.09
N ALA A 177 19.55 29.61 -9.34
CA ALA A 177 18.12 29.36 -9.52
C ALA A 177 17.60 29.77 -10.92
N GLU A 178 18.08 30.90 -11.45
CA GLU A 178 17.66 31.44 -12.77
C GLU A 178 18.14 30.49 -13.89
N ARG A 179 19.43 30.13 -13.88
CA ARG A 179 20.02 29.23 -14.86
C ARG A 179 19.38 27.82 -14.80
N MET A 180 18.97 27.38 -13.62
CA MET A 180 18.26 26.10 -13.47
C MET A 180 16.87 26.14 -14.13
N GLN A 181 16.17 27.28 -14.06
CA GLN A 181 14.89 27.47 -14.77
C GLN A 181 15.08 27.47 -16.29
N GLU A 182 16.16 28.10 -16.78
CA GLU A 182 16.52 28.07 -18.20
C GLU A 182 16.79 26.63 -18.66
N HIS A 183 17.62 25.88 -17.94
CA HIS A 183 17.90 24.46 -18.23
C HIS A 183 16.64 23.60 -18.23
N LEU A 184 15.74 23.80 -17.26
CA LEU A 184 14.46 23.09 -17.23
C LEU A 184 13.63 23.38 -18.48
N THR A 185 13.55 24.63 -18.88
CA THR A 185 12.77 25.04 -20.07
C THR A 185 13.38 24.51 -21.36
N GLU A 186 14.72 24.56 -21.50
CA GLU A 186 15.43 24.03 -22.66
C GLU A 186 15.26 22.53 -22.81
N LEU A 187 15.44 21.76 -21.71
CA LEU A 187 15.22 20.32 -21.67
C LEU A 187 13.77 19.98 -22.02
N GLY A 188 12.82 20.68 -21.44
CA GLY A 188 11.39 20.52 -21.76
C GLY A 188 11.10 20.75 -23.23
N GLY A 189 11.71 21.77 -23.84
CA GLY A 189 11.60 22.03 -25.28
C GLY A 189 12.18 20.93 -26.16
N VAL A 190 13.25 20.25 -25.73
CA VAL A 190 13.82 19.09 -26.42
C VAL A 190 12.89 17.89 -26.28
N ILE A 191 12.42 17.58 -25.07
CA ILE A 191 11.49 16.48 -24.80
C ILE A 191 10.21 16.66 -25.64
N TYR A 192 9.62 17.84 -25.64
CA TYR A 192 8.41 18.13 -26.42
C TYR A 192 8.59 17.81 -27.92
N ARG A 193 9.71 18.25 -28.51
CA ARG A 193 10.01 17.97 -29.94
C ARG A 193 10.18 16.48 -30.21
N VAL A 194 10.76 15.73 -29.28
CA VAL A 194 10.87 14.28 -29.37
C VAL A 194 9.48 13.65 -29.34
N LEU A 195 8.67 13.94 -28.32
CA LEU A 195 7.34 13.38 -28.15
C LEU A 195 6.42 13.68 -29.35
N VAL A 196 6.43 14.91 -29.86
CA VAL A 196 5.67 15.29 -31.06
C VAL A 196 6.18 14.52 -32.30
N ARG A 197 7.49 14.39 -32.46
CA ARG A 197 8.08 13.69 -33.62
C ARG A 197 7.71 12.22 -33.65
N VAL A 198 7.75 11.56 -32.50
CA VAL A 198 7.44 10.11 -32.37
C VAL A 198 5.96 9.85 -32.20
N LYS A 199 5.13 10.88 -32.02
CA LYS A 199 3.69 10.78 -31.73
C LYS A 199 3.41 9.88 -30.52
N ALA A 200 4.19 10.04 -29.46
CA ALA A 200 4.06 9.23 -28.27
C ALA A 200 2.66 9.37 -27.66
N GLN A 201 1.93 8.27 -27.56
CA GLN A 201 0.61 8.23 -26.91
C GLN A 201 0.75 7.98 -25.42
N GLU A 202 1.71 7.13 -25.03
CA GLU A 202 1.99 6.66 -23.67
C GLU A 202 3.49 6.61 -23.40
N GLY A 203 3.89 6.32 -22.18
CA GLY A 203 5.27 6.12 -21.76
C GLY A 203 5.71 7.06 -20.66
N LEU A 204 6.71 6.64 -19.90
CA LEU A 204 7.20 7.36 -18.71
C LEU A 204 7.69 8.78 -19.05
N LEU A 205 8.40 8.95 -20.15
CA LEU A 205 8.87 10.28 -20.57
C LEU A 205 7.72 11.25 -20.85
N LYS A 206 6.63 10.75 -21.47
CA LYS A 206 5.42 11.54 -21.72
C LYS A 206 4.73 11.92 -20.42
N ARG A 207 4.54 10.95 -19.52
CA ARG A 207 3.96 11.17 -18.18
C ARG A 207 4.73 12.25 -17.41
N VAL A 208 6.05 12.11 -17.30
CA VAL A 208 6.90 13.09 -16.62
C VAL A 208 6.82 14.48 -17.30
N PHE A 209 6.75 14.52 -18.64
CA PHE A 209 6.59 15.77 -19.35
C PHE A 209 5.26 16.46 -19.02
N GLU A 210 4.15 15.76 -19.09
CA GLU A 210 2.81 16.31 -18.80
C GLU A 210 2.65 16.74 -17.34
N GLU A 211 3.29 16.05 -16.41
CA GLU A 211 3.30 16.41 -15.00
C GLU A 211 4.15 17.65 -14.70
N GLN A 212 5.23 17.85 -15.44
CA GLN A 212 6.22 18.88 -15.13
C GLN A 212 6.16 20.13 -16.01
N TYR A 213 5.51 20.05 -17.17
CA TYR A 213 5.48 21.12 -18.15
C TYR A 213 4.06 21.44 -18.63
N GLU A 214 3.93 22.64 -19.16
CA GLU A 214 2.75 23.13 -19.87
C GLU A 214 3.15 23.57 -21.27
N VAL A 215 2.25 23.40 -22.23
CA VAL A 215 2.46 23.80 -23.61
C VAL A 215 1.34 24.75 -24.04
N GLU A 216 1.66 26.01 -24.23
CA GLU A 216 0.74 27.02 -24.74
C GLU A 216 1.23 27.56 -26.09
N HIS A 217 0.42 27.41 -27.10
CA HIS A 217 0.74 27.88 -28.48
C HIS A 217 2.10 27.35 -29.01
N GLY A 218 2.50 26.14 -28.59
CA GLY A 218 3.78 25.53 -28.97
C GLY A 218 4.99 25.99 -28.16
N VAL A 219 4.79 26.85 -27.17
CA VAL A 219 5.81 27.26 -26.19
C VAL A 219 5.74 26.36 -24.98
N VAL A 220 6.85 25.78 -24.62
CA VAL A 220 6.99 24.89 -23.45
C VAL A 220 7.45 25.71 -22.26
N THR A 221 6.70 25.66 -21.18
CA THR A 221 7.04 26.28 -19.90
C THR A 221 6.95 25.23 -18.78
N HIS A 222 7.81 25.34 -17.78
CA HIS A 222 7.74 24.44 -16.64
C HIS A 222 6.64 24.88 -15.66
N ARG A 223 5.85 23.92 -15.11
CA ARG A 223 4.84 24.20 -14.10
C ARG A 223 5.44 24.80 -12.83
N ASP A 224 4.67 25.59 -12.09
CA ASP A 224 5.08 25.97 -10.73
C ASP A 224 5.18 24.69 -9.86
N LYS A 225 6.17 24.66 -8.94
CA LYS A 225 6.34 23.53 -8.01
C LYS A 225 5.10 23.23 -7.16
N LYS A 226 4.28 24.23 -6.91
CA LYS A 226 3.05 24.10 -6.11
C LYS A 226 1.89 23.48 -6.88
N THR A 227 1.95 23.49 -8.22
CA THR A 227 0.91 22.94 -9.10
C THR A 227 1.22 21.51 -9.53
N VAL A 228 2.43 21.00 -9.26
CA VAL A 228 2.78 19.60 -9.51
C VAL A 228 2.08 18.74 -8.48
N SER A 229 1.31 17.76 -8.96
CA SER A 229 0.54 16.85 -8.10
C SER A 229 1.43 15.93 -7.25
N ALA A 230 0.93 15.51 -6.09
CA ALA A 230 1.66 14.64 -5.18
C ALA A 230 1.81 13.20 -5.72
N ASP A 231 0.94 12.78 -6.63
CA ASP A 231 0.98 11.50 -7.35
C ASP A 231 1.89 11.51 -8.58
N SER A 232 2.58 12.64 -8.84
CA SER A 232 3.57 12.74 -9.91
C SER A 232 4.76 11.80 -9.68
N VAL A 233 5.38 11.38 -10.77
CA VAL A 233 6.59 10.53 -10.74
C VAL A 233 7.65 11.15 -9.85
N GLN A 234 8.14 10.36 -8.89
CA GLN A 234 9.19 10.77 -7.95
C GLN A 234 10.56 10.22 -8.32
N ASN A 235 10.59 9.10 -9.05
CA ASN A 235 11.81 8.45 -9.53
C ASN A 235 11.48 7.61 -10.77
N PRO A 236 12.27 7.69 -11.86
CA PRO A 236 12.00 6.90 -13.06
C PRO A 236 12.16 5.39 -12.89
N ASN A 237 12.86 4.94 -11.84
CA ASN A 237 13.02 3.51 -11.54
C ASN A 237 11.84 2.94 -10.71
N ASP A 238 11.01 3.81 -10.16
CA ASP A 238 9.81 3.46 -9.40
C ASP A 238 8.76 4.56 -9.65
N PRO A 239 8.13 4.55 -10.84
CA PRO A 239 7.24 5.62 -11.27
C PRO A 239 5.91 5.67 -10.52
N ASP A 240 5.56 4.61 -9.79
CA ASP A 240 4.30 4.50 -9.04
C ASP A 240 4.46 4.92 -7.58
N ALA A 241 5.69 5.16 -7.13
CA ALA A 241 5.95 5.73 -5.81
C ALA A 241 5.52 7.19 -5.76
N GLU A 242 4.57 7.51 -4.88
CA GLU A 242 3.99 8.84 -4.72
C GLU A 242 4.52 9.58 -3.51
N TYR A 243 4.40 10.90 -3.51
CA TYR A 243 4.82 11.74 -2.41
C TYR A 243 3.66 12.05 -1.46
N ARG A 244 3.83 11.74 -0.17
CA ARG A 244 2.88 12.14 0.89
C ARG A 244 3.61 12.75 2.08
N ARG A 245 3.01 13.79 2.65
CA ARG A 245 3.45 14.38 3.91
C ARG A 245 2.37 14.19 4.98
N LYS A 246 2.74 13.54 6.09
CA LYS A 246 1.88 13.35 7.27
C LYS A 246 2.57 13.99 8.49
N GLY A 247 2.11 15.17 8.89
CA GLY A 247 2.78 15.95 9.93
C GLY A 247 4.21 16.35 9.54
N ASN A 248 5.20 15.90 10.29
CA ASN A 248 6.62 16.14 10.00
C ASN A 248 7.28 15.05 9.14
N GLN A 249 6.59 13.94 8.93
CA GLN A 249 7.11 12.84 8.13
C GLN A 249 6.80 13.07 6.66
N GLN A 250 7.81 12.86 5.81
CA GLN A 250 7.69 12.89 4.35
C GLN A 250 8.02 11.49 3.83
N VAL A 251 7.16 10.96 2.98
CA VAL A 251 7.34 9.64 2.38
C VAL A 251 7.22 9.76 0.87
N LYS A 252 8.12 9.11 0.13
CA LYS A 252 7.96 8.77 -1.28
C LYS A 252 7.81 7.26 -1.36
N GLY A 253 6.64 6.79 -1.73
CA GLY A 253 6.35 5.37 -1.70
C GLY A 253 4.88 5.07 -1.79
N TYR A 254 4.41 4.24 -0.87
CA TYR A 254 3.12 3.57 -0.94
C TYR A 254 2.36 3.66 0.38
N SER A 255 1.05 3.50 0.30
CA SER A 255 0.18 3.18 1.42
C SER A 255 -0.12 1.68 1.39
N VAL A 256 0.18 0.99 2.46
CA VAL A 256 -0.05 -0.46 2.60
C VAL A 256 -1.12 -0.68 3.65
N ASN A 257 -2.18 -1.39 3.27
CA ASN A 257 -3.23 -1.83 4.19
C ASN A 257 -3.04 -3.31 4.52
N VAL A 258 -3.11 -3.63 5.80
CA VAL A 258 -3.07 -5.02 6.28
C VAL A 258 -4.35 -5.32 7.02
N THR A 259 -5.00 -6.42 6.66
CA THR A 259 -6.22 -6.90 7.29
C THR A 259 -5.98 -8.26 7.91
N GLU A 260 -6.39 -8.44 9.14
CA GLU A 260 -6.24 -9.71 9.87
C GLU A 260 -7.52 -10.10 10.62
N THR A 261 -7.66 -11.39 10.88
CA THR A 261 -8.78 -11.90 11.71
C THR A 261 -8.59 -11.55 13.18
N THR A 262 -9.68 -11.34 13.89
CA THR A 262 -9.68 -11.03 15.33
C THR A 262 -10.89 -11.64 16.03
N ASP A 263 -11.01 -11.44 17.35
CA ASP A 263 -12.13 -11.88 18.21
C ASP A 263 -12.31 -13.42 18.31
N GLU A 264 -11.30 -14.21 18.00
CA GLU A 264 -11.34 -15.67 18.13
C GLU A 264 -10.40 -16.13 19.26
N GLU A 265 -10.94 -16.34 20.45
CA GLU A 265 -10.18 -16.72 21.64
C GLU A 265 -9.45 -18.06 21.42
N GLY A 266 -8.17 -18.10 21.79
CA GLY A 266 -7.34 -19.30 21.68
C GLY A 266 -6.89 -19.64 20.26
N LYS A 267 -7.21 -18.81 19.25
CA LYS A 267 -6.78 -19.01 17.87
C LYS A 267 -5.78 -17.91 17.43
N PRO A 268 -4.87 -18.21 16.53
CA PRO A 268 -3.98 -17.17 15.99
C PRO A 268 -4.75 -16.20 15.10
N SER A 269 -4.37 -14.93 15.10
CA SER A 269 -4.78 -13.98 14.06
C SER A 269 -4.11 -14.35 12.74
N LEU A 270 -4.86 -14.34 11.66
CA LEU A 270 -4.33 -14.54 10.30
C LEU A 270 -4.48 -13.26 9.49
N VAL A 271 -3.42 -12.88 8.81
CA VAL A 271 -3.47 -11.82 7.79
C VAL A 271 -4.25 -12.36 6.60
N THR A 272 -5.40 -11.75 6.30
CA THR A 272 -6.32 -12.18 5.24
C THR A 272 -6.19 -11.37 3.96
N ALA A 273 -5.75 -10.11 4.07
CA ALA A 273 -5.50 -9.26 2.92
C ALA A 273 -4.30 -8.34 3.17
N VAL A 274 -3.51 -8.14 2.13
CA VAL A 274 -2.48 -7.11 2.04
C VAL A 274 -2.73 -6.35 0.74
N GLN A 275 -2.85 -5.04 0.82
CA GLN A 275 -3.12 -4.17 -0.33
C GLN A 275 -2.08 -3.07 -0.38
N VAL A 276 -1.64 -2.72 -1.57
CA VAL A 276 -0.63 -1.68 -1.79
C VAL A 276 -1.16 -0.71 -2.83
N LEU A 277 -1.25 0.55 -2.47
CA LEU A 277 -1.63 1.65 -3.37
C LEU A 277 -0.58 2.77 -3.26
N GLY A 278 -0.65 3.73 -4.17
CA GLY A 278 0.18 4.94 -4.07
C GLY A 278 0.01 5.65 -2.72
N ALA A 279 1.04 6.34 -2.26
CA ALA A 279 1.03 6.96 -0.93
C ALA A 279 -0.09 7.99 -0.75
N THR A 280 -0.63 8.56 -1.82
CA THR A 280 -1.73 9.55 -1.77
C THR A 280 -3.10 8.90 -1.62
N ALA A 281 -3.23 7.59 -1.84
CA ALA A 281 -4.50 6.89 -1.75
C ALA A 281 -5.16 7.07 -0.37
N PRO A 282 -6.47 7.34 -0.31
CA PRO A 282 -7.19 7.43 0.95
C PRO A 282 -7.38 6.03 1.56
N ASP A 283 -7.30 5.95 2.88
CA ASP A 283 -7.46 4.69 3.60
C ASP A 283 -8.84 4.04 3.34
N SER A 284 -9.86 4.87 3.07
CA SER A 284 -11.20 4.40 2.69
C SER A 284 -11.24 3.58 1.40
N GLY A 285 -10.28 3.75 0.51
CA GLY A 285 -10.20 2.99 -0.74
C GLY A 285 -9.83 1.52 -0.56
N PHE A 286 -9.26 1.14 0.57
CA PHE A 286 -8.90 -0.26 0.87
C PHE A 286 -10.06 -1.10 1.37
N TYR A 287 -11.08 -0.47 1.97
CA TYR A 287 -12.06 -1.14 2.81
C TYR A 287 -12.83 -2.27 2.12
N GLU A 288 -13.43 -1.99 0.98
CA GLU A 288 -14.34 -2.94 0.31
C GLU A 288 -13.60 -4.18 -0.18
N GLU A 289 -12.46 -3.99 -0.83
CA GLU A 289 -11.63 -5.07 -1.33
C GLU A 289 -11.03 -5.91 -0.18
N ALA A 290 -10.58 -5.27 0.91
CA ALA A 290 -10.05 -5.94 2.09
C ALA A 290 -11.06 -6.89 2.73
N VAL A 291 -12.33 -6.46 2.83
CA VAL A 291 -13.41 -7.29 3.33
C VAL A 291 -13.69 -8.45 2.39
N ALA A 292 -13.80 -8.18 1.08
CA ALA A 292 -14.06 -9.21 0.08
C ALA A 292 -12.96 -10.29 0.04
N LYS A 293 -11.68 -9.89 0.11
CA LYS A 293 -10.54 -10.81 0.21
C LYS A 293 -10.60 -11.65 1.49
N SER A 294 -10.94 -11.03 2.62
CA SER A 294 -11.06 -11.75 3.89
C SER A 294 -12.18 -12.80 3.85
N GLU A 295 -13.33 -12.46 3.28
CA GLU A 295 -14.46 -13.39 3.09
C GLU A 295 -14.08 -14.54 2.14
N SER A 296 -13.36 -14.25 1.06
CA SER A 296 -12.88 -15.26 0.12
C SER A 296 -11.92 -16.26 0.77
N VAL A 297 -10.95 -15.77 1.54
CA VAL A 297 -9.91 -16.59 2.18
C VAL A 297 -10.45 -17.43 3.33
N THR A 298 -11.40 -16.89 4.10
CA THR A 298 -12.00 -17.61 5.25
C THR A 298 -13.22 -18.42 4.88
N CYS A 299 -13.76 -18.25 3.66
CA CYS A 299 -15.02 -18.82 3.20
C CYS A 299 -16.22 -18.51 4.11
N ASN A 300 -16.18 -17.39 4.83
CA ASN A 300 -17.24 -16.92 5.70
C ASN A 300 -17.46 -15.42 5.51
N SER A 301 -18.69 -14.97 5.82
CA SER A 301 -18.99 -13.55 5.80
C SER A 301 -18.39 -12.83 7.01
N VAL A 302 -17.83 -11.66 6.76
CA VAL A 302 -17.34 -10.77 7.80
C VAL A 302 -18.53 -10.07 8.47
N GLU A 303 -18.67 -10.27 9.78
CA GLU A 303 -19.76 -9.69 10.58
C GLU A 303 -19.32 -8.39 11.28
N LYS A 304 -18.00 -8.23 11.53
CA LYS A 304 -17.43 -7.09 12.23
C LYS A 304 -16.15 -6.63 11.58
N VAL A 305 -16.00 -5.33 11.43
CA VAL A 305 -14.75 -4.70 10.94
C VAL A 305 -14.29 -3.66 11.95
N TYR A 306 -13.03 -3.75 12.34
CA TYR A 306 -12.37 -2.77 13.19
C TYR A 306 -11.39 -1.97 12.34
N SER A 307 -11.58 -0.66 12.25
CA SER A 307 -10.71 0.26 11.52
C SER A 307 -10.73 1.63 12.18
N ASP A 308 -9.77 2.48 11.82
CA ASP A 308 -9.79 3.86 12.27
C ASP A 308 -10.79 4.72 11.47
N GLY A 309 -10.95 5.99 11.86
CA GLY A 309 -11.90 6.91 11.22
C GLY A 309 -11.53 7.31 9.78
N ALA A 310 -10.30 7.04 9.34
CA ALA A 310 -9.84 7.40 8.00
C ALA A 310 -10.42 6.48 6.90
N TYR A 311 -10.89 5.30 7.29
CA TYR A 311 -11.59 4.38 6.37
C TYR A 311 -13.01 4.79 6.02
N GLN A 312 -13.52 5.86 6.62
CA GLN A 312 -14.87 6.35 6.33
C GLN A 312 -14.91 7.15 5.04
N SER A 313 -15.82 6.78 4.14
CA SER A 313 -16.18 7.58 2.97
C SER A 313 -17.70 7.73 2.86
N ALA A 314 -18.15 8.63 1.99
CA ALA A 314 -19.58 8.76 1.69
C ALA A 314 -20.14 7.47 1.05
N GLU A 315 -19.34 6.81 0.22
CA GLU A 315 -19.67 5.53 -0.44
C GLU A 315 -19.80 4.42 0.58
N ASN A 316 -18.82 4.30 1.48
CA ASN A 316 -18.87 3.35 2.58
C ASN A 316 -20.02 3.61 3.56
N ARG A 317 -20.57 4.82 3.63
CA ARG A 317 -21.73 5.18 4.49
C ARG A 317 -23.08 4.86 3.88
N ASN A 318 -23.17 4.74 2.57
CA ASN A 318 -24.42 4.47 1.86
C ASN A 318 -24.80 2.99 1.81
N LEU A 319 -23.98 2.13 2.41
CA LEU A 319 -24.35 0.73 2.58
C LEU A 319 -25.50 0.66 3.61
N PRO A 320 -26.58 -0.06 3.31
CA PRO A 320 -27.68 -0.20 4.24
C PRO A 320 -27.19 -0.97 5.45
N CYS A 321 -27.02 -0.29 6.57
CA CYS A 321 -26.61 -0.93 7.80
C CYS A 321 -27.13 -0.18 9.02
N ASP A 322 -27.72 -0.96 9.90
CA ASP A 322 -27.86 -0.65 11.30
C ASP A 322 -26.46 -0.73 11.92
N GLY A 323 -25.68 0.34 11.89
CA GLY A 323 -24.31 0.36 12.41
C GLY A 323 -24.22 1.12 13.72
N VAL A 324 -23.41 0.64 14.65
CA VAL A 324 -22.99 1.43 15.80
C VAL A 324 -21.79 2.28 15.41
N PHE A 325 -21.93 3.59 15.57
CA PHE A 325 -20.84 4.54 15.32
C PHE A 325 -20.30 5.00 16.68
N THR A 326 -18.97 5.04 16.80
CA THR A 326 -18.34 5.61 18.01
C THR A 326 -17.71 6.94 17.67
N GLY A 327 -17.91 7.93 18.54
CA GLY A 327 -17.36 9.26 18.34
C GLY A 327 -15.89 9.36 18.72
N MET A 328 -15.25 10.49 18.39
CA MET A 328 -13.84 10.80 18.67
C MET A 328 -13.39 10.52 20.11
N GLN A 329 -12.07 10.45 20.30
CA GLN A 329 -11.34 10.09 21.53
C GLN A 329 -11.95 10.58 22.86
N ASN A 330 -12.50 11.80 22.88
CA ASN A 330 -13.09 12.36 24.09
C ASN A 330 -14.55 11.95 24.31
N CYS A 331 -15.17 11.31 23.31
CA CYS A 331 -16.58 10.92 23.34
C CYS A 331 -16.81 9.44 23.03
N ALA A 332 -15.82 8.77 22.45
CA ALA A 332 -15.95 7.38 21.98
C ALA A 332 -16.25 6.36 23.09
N SER A 333 -15.78 6.63 24.31
CA SER A 333 -16.07 5.79 25.48
C SER A 333 -17.44 6.05 26.08
N ARG A 334 -18.00 7.25 25.83
CA ARG A 334 -19.24 7.69 26.46
C ARG A 334 -20.45 7.63 25.54
N PHE A 335 -20.29 7.97 24.25
CA PHE A 335 -21.41 8.06 23.34
C PHE A 335 -21.36 6.96 22.27
N GLN A 336 -22.39 6.12 22.23
CA GLN A 336 -22.60 5.16 21.15
C GLN A 336 -23.68 5.70 20.22
N ILE A 337 -23.42 5.68 18.92
CA ILE A 337 -24.33 6.22 17.91
C ILE A 337 -24.86 5.06 17.07
N TRP A 338 -26.18 4.93 17.01
CA TRP A 338 -26.89 3.95 16.21
C TRP A 338 -27.58 4.68 15.05
N GLN A 339 -27.40 4.19 13.84
CA GLN A 339 -28.15 4.67 12.69
C GLN A 339 -29.17 3.60 12.30
N GLU A 340 -30.46 3.97 12.30
CA GLU A 340 -31.53 3.11 11.82
C GLU A 340 -31.78 3.31 10.32
N ALA A 341 -32.39 2.31 9.67
CA ALA A 341 -32.58 2.26 8.21
C ALA A 341 -33.42 3.45 7.64
N GLU A 342 -34.19 4.12 8.47
CA GLU A 342 -35.05 5.27 8.09
C GLU A 342 -34.35 6.63 8.25
N GLY A 343 -33.04 6.66 8.50
CA GLY A 343 -32.27 7.89 8.61
C GLY A 343 -32.32 8.56 9.99
N VAL A 344 -33.01 7.96 10.96
CA VAL A 344 -32.99 8.39 12.34
C VAL A 344 -31.73 7.84 13.01
N ALA A 345 -30.95 8.71 13.62
CA ALA A 345 -29.79 8.30 14.40
C ALA A 345 -30.09 8.42 15.89
N LYS A 346 -29.77 7.39 16.66
CA LYS A 346 -29.88 7.39 18.13
C LYS A 346 -28.48 7.47 18.74
N VAL A 347 -28.33 8.28 19.76
CA VAL A 347 -27.08 8.43 20.51
C VAL A 347 -27.32 7.98 21.95
N THR A 348 -26.62 6.95 22.40
CA THR A 348 -26.69 6.46 23.78
C THR A 348 -25.52 7.05 24.57
N ASP A 349 -25.81 7.80 25.61
CA ASP A 349 -24.82 8.17 26.63
C ASP A 349 -24.63 6.97 27.57
N THR A 350 -23.52 6.27 27.46
CA THR A 350 -23.23 5.05 28.21
C THR A 350 -22.97 5.33 29.69
N GLU A 351 -22.53 6.54 30.05
CA GLU A 351 -22.34 6.93 31.45
C GLU A 351 -23.68 7.18 32.16
N LYS A 352 -24.66 7.74 31.46
CA LYS A 352 -25.96 8.10 32.01
C LYS A 352 -27.05 7.08 31.68
N GLY A 353 -26.79 6.14 30.77
CA GLY A 353 -27.76 5.17 30.28
C GLY A 353 -28.94 5.79 29.52
N ILE A 354 -28.78 7.00 28.98
CA ILE A 354 -29.84 7.74 28.30
C ILE A 354 -29.65 7.62 26.78
N VAL A 355 -30.75 7.35 26.06
CA VAL A 355 -30.76 7.32 24.59
C VAL A 355 -31.42 8.61 24.09
N TYR A 356 -30.72 9.30 23.18
CA TYR A 356 -31.21 10.52 22.53
C TYR A 356 -31.47 10.24 21.06
N GLU A 357 -32.55 10.78 20.53
CA GLU A 357 -32.72 10.91 19.08
C GLU A 357 -31.87 12.08 18.60
N ALA A 358 -30.97 11.82 17.64
CA ALA A 358 -30.07 12.79 17.13
C ALA A 358 -30.63 13.46 15.87
N GLU A 359 -30.62 14.78 15.86
CA GLU A 359 -31.03 15.56 14.70
C GLU A 359 -29.83 15.69 13.71
N ARG A 360 -30.10 15.51 12.43
CA ARG A 360 -29.08 15.70 11.39
C ARG A 360 -29.08 17.16 10.92
N THR A 361 -27.92 17.79 10.97
CA THR A 361 -27.74 19.16 10.48
C THR A 361 -27.55 19.18 8.96
N ALA A 362 -27.71 20.37 8.34
CA ALA A 362 -27.47 20.55 6.91
C ALA A 362 -26.04 20.20 6.46
N SER A 363 -25.07 20.26 7.37
CA SER A 363 -23.67 19.85 7.12
C SER A 363 -23.44 18.34 7.28
N GLY A 364 -24.50 17.56 7.52
CA GLY A 364 -24.40 16.11 7.73
C GLY A 364 -23.95 15.68 9.14
N SER A 365 -23.68 16.61 10.05
CA SER A 365 -23.36 16.31 11.44
C SER A 365 -24.61 15.88 12.22
N LEU A 366 -24.44 15.01 13.20
CA LEU A 366 -25.50 14.70 14.17
C LEU A 366 -25.39 15.64 15.37
N ARG A 367 -26.53 16.02 15.96
CA ARG A 367 -26.58 16.81 17.18
C ARG A 367 -27.58 16.24 18.18
N ILE A 368 -27.22 16.28 19.45
CA ILE A 368 -28.10 15.99 20.59
C ILE A 368 -28.12 17.18 21.55
N PRO A 369 -29.13 17.31 22.43
CA PRO A 369 -29.09 18.28 23.51
C PRO A 369 -27.83 18.11 24.37
N ASN A 370 -27.17 19.21 24.69
CA ASN A 370 -26.00 19.14 25.56
C ASN A 370 -26.45 19.11 27.01
N ILE A 371 -26.15 17.99 27.68
CA ILE A 371 -26.59 17.67 29.03
C ILE A 371 -25.50 17.87 30.10
N ASP A 372 -24.32 18.32 29.68
CA ASP A 372 -23.22 18.56 30.62
C ASP A 372 -23.42 19.90 31.33
N THR A 373 -23.51 19.83 32.65
CA THR A 373 -23.57 21.01 33.49
C THR A 373 -22.31 21.84 33.36
N GLY A 374 -22.49 23.15 33.03
CA GLY A 374 -21.36 24.08 32.84
C GLY A 374 -20.94 24.33 31.38
N SER A 375 -21.47 23.63 30.42
CA SER A 375 -21.25 23.93 29.01
C SER A 375 -22.04 25.15 28.54
N ARG A 376 -21.38 26.10 27.84
CA ARG A 376 -22.03 27.24 27.20
C ARG A 376 -22.82 26.85 25.94
N SER A 377 -22.60 25.65 25.38
CA SER A 377 -23.29 25.18 24.19
C SER A 377 -24.56 24.43 24.54
N ARG A 378 -25.67 24.81 23.92
CA ARG A 378 -26.98 24.13 24.06
C ARG A 378 -27.00 22.75 23.38
N TRP A 379 -26.09 22.51 22.39
CA TRP A 379 -26.03 21.32 21.57
C TRP A 379 -24.65 20.68 21.62
N ARG A 380 -24.61 19.35 21.63
CA ARG A 380 -23.42 18.57 21.36
C ARG A 380 -23.49 18.05 19.92
N TYR A 381 -22.40 18.23 19.18
CA TYR A 381 -22.28 17.86 17.77
C TYR A 381 -21.35 16.70 17.56
N PHE A 382 -21.75 15.80 16.67
CA PHE A 382 -20.93 14.70 16.17
C PHE A 382 -20.81 14.90 14.66
N SER A 383 -19.67 15.43 14.21
CA SER A 383 -19.45 15.66 12.78
C SER A 383 -19.18 14.34 12.05
N PRO A 384 -19.40 14.28 10.72
CA PRO A 384 -19.09 13.08 9.94
C PRO A 384 -17.66 12.58 10.10
N GLY A 385 -16.67 13.48 10.21
CA GLY A 385 -15.27 13.14 10.46
C GLY A 385 -14.97 12.71 11.90
N HIS A 386 -15.95 12.77 12.80
CA HIS A 386 -15.85 12.33 14.19
C HIS A 386 -16.55 11.00 14.46
N LEU A 387 -17.11 10.37 13.43
CA LEU A 387 -17.81 9.12 13.53
C LEU A 387 -16.94 8.01 13.00
N THR A 388 -16.73 6.97 13.77
CA THR A 388 -16.17 5.70 13.32
C THR A 388 -17.33 4.74 13.10
N SER A 389 -17.27 3.96 12.03
CA SER A 389 -18.37 3.05 11.72
C SER A 389 -17.86 1.73 11.19
N SER A 390 -18.54 0.66 11.50
CA SER A 390 -18.54 -0.53 10.67
C SER A 390 -19.76 -0.50 9.76
N MET A 391 -19.56 -0.79 8.51
CA MET A 391 -20.55 -0.41 7.52
C MET A 391 -21.39 -1.54 7.02
N ARG A 392 -21.02 -2.77 7.28
CA ARG A 392 -21.74 -3.92 6.71
C ARG A 392 -22.66 -4.63 7.68
N HIS A 393 -22.55 -4.39 9.01
CA HIS A 393 -23.27 -5.21 9.98
C HIS A 393 -23.85 -4.46 11.16
N PRO A 394 -25.09 -4.81 11.60
CA PRO A 394 -25.81 -4.15 12.69
C PRO A 394 -25.18 -4.34 14.07
N ASN A 395 -24.19 -5.23 14.20
CA ASN A 395 -23.59 -5.61 15.47
C ASN A 395 -22.16 -5.11 15.65
N PHE A 396 -21.84 -3.92 15.11
CA PHE A 396 -20.54 -3.32 15.37
C PHE A 396 -20.40 -3.05 16.87
N ARG A 397 -19.60 -3.87 17.53
CA ARG A 397 -19.18 -3.63 18.89
C ARG A 397 -17.74 -3.14 18.86
N THR A 398 -17.48 -2.03 19.54
CA THR A 398 -16.11 -1.65 19.87
C THR A 398 -15.47 -2.81 20.63
N CYS A 399 -14.30 -3.24 20.17
CA CYS A 399 -13.57 -4.28 20.88
C CYS A 399 -13.31 -3.82 22.31
N PRO A 400 -13.75 -4.54 23.33
CA PRO A 400 -13.27 -4.27 24.67
C PRO A 400 -11.78 -4.58 24.66
N ASN A 401 -10.98 -3.58 24.98
CA ASN A 401 -9.55 -3.78 25.19
C ASN A 401 -9.37 -4.91 26.22
N PRO A 402 -8.62 -5.98 25.91
CA PRO A 402 -8.36 -7.04 26.86
C PRO A 402 -7.66 -6.56 28.14
N LEU A 403 -7.17 -5.31 28.18
CA LEU A 403 -6.60 -4.67 29.34
C LEU A 403 -7.58 -3.73 30.09
N GLY A 404 -8.89 -3.77 29.79
CA GLY A 404 -9.91 -2.98 30.49
C GLY A 404 -9.87 -1.47 30.24
N LYS A 405 -9.05 -0.99 29.31
CA LYS A 405 -9.00 0.41 28.90
C LYS A 405 -9.74 0.56 27.59
N GLY A 406 -11.00 1.00 27.67
CA GLY A 406 -11.93 1.09 26.53
C GLY A 406 -11.35 1.84 25.33
N VAL A 407 -11.84 1.47 24.15
CA VAL A 407 -11.89 2.15 22.84
C VAL A 407 -10.68 3.00 22.38
N VAL A 408 -9.63 3.12 23.14
CA VAL A 408 -8.41 3.90 22.79
C VAL A 408 -7.67 3.32 21.58
N TRP A 409 -7.96 2.09 21.20
CA TRP A 409 -7.29 1.37 20.11
C TRP A 409 -7.68 1.80 18.70
N LEU A 410 -8.86 2.36 18.51
CA LEU A 410 -9.28 2.81 17.18
C LEU A 410 -8.63 4.15 16.75
N TYR A 411 -8.04 4.88 17.69
CA TYR A 411 -7.43 6.19 17.45
C TYR A 411 -5.95 6.28 17.79
N GLY A 412 -5.38 5.25 18.37
CA GLY A 412 -4.04 5.30 18.94
C GLY A 412 -3.06 4.28 18.42
N CYS A 413 -3.37 3.53 17.37
CA CYS A 413 -2.35 2.77 16.67
C CYS A 413 -1.42 3.75 15.96
N ARG A 414 -0.56 4.41 16.72
CA ARG A 414 0.71 4.86 16.20
C ARG A 414 1.46 3.62 15.75
N SER A 415 2.19 3.73 14.66
CA SER A 415 3.10 2.77 14.04
C SER A 415 3.92 1.88 15.01
N GLU A 416 3.96 2.19 16.29
CA GLU A 416 4.69 1.46 17.32
C GLU A 416 4.09 0.09 17.67
N THR A 417 2.81 -0.16 17.40
CA THR A 417 2.19 -1.46 17.70
C THR A 417 2.40 -2.51 16.61
N TRP A 418 2.63 -2.10 15.39
CA TRP A 418 2.98 -2.98 14.29
C TRP A 418 4.43 -3.45 14.32
N PHE A 419 5.34 -2.69 14.94
CA PHE A 419 6.73 -3.08 15.14
C PHE A 419 6.91 -4.34 16.00
N TRP A 420 5.91 -4.70 16.78
CA TRP A 420 5.96 -5.92 17.61
C TRP A 420 5.79 -7.21 16.79
N TYR A 421 5.12 -7.18 15.65
CA TYR A 421 4.96 -8.36 14.78
C TYR A 421 6.11 -8.55 13.79
N SER A 422 6.89 -7.53 13.52
CA SER A 422 8.09 -7.61 12.69
C SER A 422 9.37 -7.89 13.49
N ASN A 423 9.28 -8.00 14.84
CA ASN A 423 10.46 -8.24 15.67
C ASN A 423 10.63 -9.76 15.88
N PRO A 424 11.69 -10.37 15.33
CA PRO A 424 11.90 -11.84 15.38
C PRO A 424 12.07 -12.40 16.81
N CYS A 425 12.17 -11.55 17.84
CA CYS A 425 12.27 -11.97 19.23
C CYS A 425 10.95 -12.48 19.85
N CYS A 426 9.78 -12.27 19.24
CA CYS A 426 8.51 -12.74 19.80
C CYS A 426 8.15 -14.19 19.46
N TRP A 427 8.95 -14.89 18.64
CA TRP A 427 8.76 -16.32 18.37
C TRP A 427 9.35 -17.25 19.43
N ALA A 428 10.00 -16.70 20.47
CA ALA A 428 10.71 -17.46 21.49
C ALA A 428 10.01 -17.53 22.85
N CYS A 429 8.83 -16.96 23.02
CA CYS A 429 8.10 -16.98 24.29
C CYS A 429 6.70 -17.57 24.14
N THR A 430 6.63 -18.87 23.98
CA THR A 430 5.51 -19.68 24.49
C THR A 430 6.06 -21.02 24.97
N PRO A 431 5.64 -21.49 26.16
CA PRO A 431 6.10 -22.74 26.79
C PRO A 431 5.73 -23.97 25.99
#